data_98bf0f1f5a4258cb9ba7ea180c6e9091
#
_entry.id   98bf0f1f5a4258cb9ba7ea180c6e9091
#
_cell.length_a   1.000
_cell.length_b   1.000
_cell.length_c   1.000
_cell.angle_alpha   90.00
_cell.angle_beta   90.00
_cell.angle_gamma   90.00
#
_symmetry.space_group_name_H-M   'P 1'
#
loop_
_entity.id
_entity.type
_entity.pdbx_description
1 polymer ?
#
loop_
_entity_poly.entity_id
_entity_poly.type
_entity_poly.pdbx_seq_one_letter_code
_entity_poly.pdbx_strand_id
1 'polypeptide(L)'
;MVTLSSSVITSHNSDAKSLGICVQEKLKSCKSLQELKQIHAFLIKTSSPIHFHHLIFTKTLSFSPCSSSSSDPTYAHSLFAKLPEPDIVAYNAVIRYFSSAKNGNNSLVALLVLVGLLENGLFPDNYTYPFVFKACMQLCKLREGEQVHAHVIKKGFVSDLYVVNNLMRLYAVCGGVDRMRKLFDGSPERDLVSWTTLIQGYVHMGFGREGVHVFFEMCSAGIRPDEIAMVVVISACAKLGDLRLGRKIHEYMFDHKVKFDVFVGNALVDMYLKCGCAEFARKVFNEMPVKNVVSWNSMIFGLAQQGKFREAIIFFIKMQSKGFKPDSLTLVGVLHSCANLGGLELGTWVHAYIDRHHLEADGFLGNALIDMYAKCGSIEKAVRVFKNMKRKDVYTCSTMIVGLALNGQAERALEVFLEMRNMKIEPNDVTFIGVLMACSHAGLLEDGRKHFIQMSKVYNLEPQVEHYCIMVDLLGRAGLISEAEEFIKEMPIVPDASVWGSLLGACRIHGHVELGKNVMEKLESIESEEDGTYVLMSNIYSSSDRWREASKLRKAMKELKIKKKPGCSLIELDGVVYEFRKGDKAHPKANVIYTLLAELHYQMRNPTDLIHSDII
;
A
#
# COMPACT_ATOMS: atom_id res chain seq x y z
N MET A 1 34.17 -21.76 -18.36
CA MET A 1 34.82 -21.80 -19.68
C MET A 1 34.70 -23.22 -20.21
N VAL A 2 33.74 -23.50 -21.10
CA VAL A 2 33.67 -24.77 -21.81
C VAL A 2 34.24 -24.48 -23.20
N THR A 3 35.53 -24.79 -23.35
CA THR A 3 36.23 -24.71 -24.62
C THR A 3 35.70 -25.80 -25.53
N LEU A 4 35.06 -25.39 -26.63
CA LEU A 4 34.82 -26.28 -27.76
C LEU A 4 36.18 -26.61 -28.37
N SER A 5 36.69 -27.83 -28.16
CA SER A 5 37.92 -28.29 -28.75
C SER A 5 37.80 -28.30 -30.28
N SER A 6 38.80 -27.71 -30.93
CA SER A 6 38.92 -27.49 -32.38
C SER A 6 39.30 -28.79 -33.18
N SER A 7 38.93 -29.97 -32.71
CA SER A 7 39.42 -31.24 -33.27
C SER A 7 38.37 -32.07 -34.03
N VAL A 8 37.31 -31.39 -34.63
CA VAL A 8 36.37 -32.10 -35.51
C VAL A 8 36.13 -31.28 -36.76
N ILE A 9 37.12 -31.14 -37.59
CA ILE A 9 36.93 -30.63 -38.96
C ILE A 9 37.79 -31.52 -39.88
N THR A 10 37.27 -32.65 -40.32
CA THR A 10 37.58 -33.28 -41.63
C THR A 10 36.77 -34.57 -41.77
N SER A 11 35.60 -34.53 -42.41
CA SER A 11 35.04 -35.56 -43.30
C SER A 11 33.62 -35.14 -43.77
N HIS A 12 33.42 -35.06 -45.07
CA HIS A 12 32.21 -34.57 -45.70
C HIS A 12 31.12 -35.65 -45.77
N ASN A 13 29.97 -35.47 -45.17
CA ASN A 13 28.67 -36.15 -45.26
C ASN A 13 28.20 -37.09 -44.15
N SER A 14 29.03 -37.64 -43.27
CA SER A 14 28.59 -38.33 -42.06
C SER A 14 28.44 -37.37 -40.89
N ASP A 15 29.11 -36.23 -40.94
CA ASP A 15 29.26 -35.28 -39.85
C ASP A 15 28.06 -34.33 -39.68
N ALA A 16 27.27 -34.07 -40.73
CA ALA A 16 26.12 -33.18 -40.63
C ALA A 16 24.98 -33.78 -39.76
N LYS A 17 24.78 -35.10 -39.80
CA LYS A 17 23.80 -35.77 -38.92
C LYS A 17 24.29 -35.86 -37.49
N SER A 18 25.59 -36.14 -37.26
CA SER A 18 26.16 -36.18 -35.92
C SER A 18 26.22 -34.80 -35.26
N LEU A 19 26.54 -33.77 -36.04
CA LEU A 19 26.52 -32.39 -35.61
C LEU A 19 25.10 -31.95 -35.22
N GLY A 20 24.07 -32.35 -36.00
CA GLY A 20 22.68 -32.08 -35.75
C GLY A 20 22.19 -32.66 -34.42
N ILE A 21 22.54 -33.91 -34.13
CA ILE A 21 22.18 -34.58 -32.86
C ILE A 21 22.87 -33.90 -31.68
N CYS A 22 24.17 -33.60 -31.78
CA CYS A 22 24.91 -32.89 -30.72
C CYS A 22 24.37 -31.51 -30.42
N VAL A 23 23.95 -30.76 -31.44
CA VAL A 23 23.33 -29.42 -31.26
C VAL A 23 21.97 -29.54 -30.61
N GLN A 24 21.12 -30.50 -30.99
CA GLN A 24 19.82 -30.73 -30.35
C GLN A 24 19.97 -31.13 -28.87
N GLU A 25 20.93 -31.97 -28.52
CA GLU A 25 21.20 -32.32 -27.13
C GLU A 25 21.68 -31.12 -26.30
N LYS A 26 22.60 -30.31 -26.87
CA LYS A 26 23.05 -29.07 -26.23
C LYS A 26 21.95 -28.06 -26.08
N LEU A 27 21.06 -27.91 -27.04
CA LEU A 27 19.88 -27.02 -26.93
C LEU A 27 18.89 -27.50 -25.85
N LYS A 28 18.71 -28.83 -25.71
CA LYS A 28 17.88 -29.40 -24.63
C LYS A 28 18.49 -29.14 -23.25
N SER A 29 19.79 -29.28 -23.10
CA SER A 29 20.52 -29.11 -21.82
C SER A 29 20.82 -27.67 -21.46
N CYS A 30 20.65 -26.70 -22.40
CA CYS A 30 20.92 -25.28 -22.22
C CYS A 30 20.05 -24.67 -21.11
N LYS A 31 20.68 -24.07 -20.09
CA LYS A 31 20.01 -23.48 -18.92
C LYS A 31 20.05 -21.96 -18.86
N SER A 32 20.84 -21.30 -19.72
CA SER A 32 20.99 -19.85 -19.73
C SER A 32 20.93 -19.26 -21.14
N LEU A 33 20.44 -18.01 -21.23
CA LEU A 33 20.41 -17.27 -22.50
C LEU A 33 21.81 -17.03 -23.06
N GLN A 34 22.80 -16.89 -22.20
CA GLN A 34 24.20 -16.68 -22.60
C GLN A 34 24.77 -17.93 -23.29
N GLU A 35 24.50 -19.12 -22.76
CA GLU A 35 24.86 -20.40 -23.43
C GLU A 35 24.14 -20.54 -24.78
N LEU A 36 22.85 -20.15 -24.83
CA LEU A 36 22.08 -20.19 -26.07
C LEU A 36 22.66 -19.26 -27.15
N LYS A 37 23.08 -18.04 -26.79
CA LYS A 37 23.76 -17.10 -27.69
C LYS A 37 25.08 -17.65 -28.21
N GLN A 38 25.83 -18.39 -27.39
CA GLN A 38 27.06 -19.05 -27.81
C GLN A 38 26.79 -20.18 -28.82
N ILE A 39 25.76 -21.00 -28.58
CA ILE A 39 25.33 -22.03 -29.52
C ILE A 39 24.90 -21.42 -30.84
N HIS A 40 24.10 -20.31 -30.79
CA HIS A 40 23.67 -19.60 -32.00
C HIS A 40 24.87 -19.04 -32.79
N ALA A 41 25.80 -18.39 -32.12
CA ALA A 41 27.02 -17.88 -32.77
C ALA A 41 27.85 -18.98 -33.44
N PHE A 42 27.92 -20.17 -32.84
CA PHE A 42 28.55 -21.33 -33.43
C PHE A 42 27.82 -21.80 -34.71
N LEU A 43 26.46 -21.89 -34.66
CA LEU A 43 25.65 -22.29 -35.82
C LEU A 43 25.75 -21.32 -37.01
N ILE A 44 25.81 -20.00 -36.70
CA ILE A 44 26.04 -18.98 -37.77
C ILE A 44 27.41 -19.20 -38.42
N LYS A 45 28.47 -19.47 -37.65
CA LYS A 45 29.82 -19.68 -38.18
C LYS A 45 29.94 -20.94 -39.00
N THR A 46 29.16 -21.97 -38.70
CA THR A 46 29.18 -23.26 -39.43
C THR A 46 28.20 -23.34 -40.58
N SER A 47 27.52 -22.22 -40.94
CA SER A 47 26.52 -22.17 -42.01
C SER A 47 25.47 -23.28 -41.92
N SER A 48 25.02 -23.58 -40.71
CA SER A 48 24.11 -24.69 -40.42
C SER A 48 22.70 -24.46 -40.99
N PRO A 49 21.90 -25.53 -41.27
CA PRO A 49 20.58 -25.43 -41.86
C PRO A 49 19.60 -24.54 -41.09
N ILE A 50 18.71 -23.86 -41.83
CA ILE A 50 17.67 -22.94 -41.36
C ILE A 50 16.79 -23.54 -40.23
N HIS A 51 16.59 -24.85 -40.21
CA HIS A 51 15.85 -25.57 -39.17
C HIS A 51 16.33 -25.28 -37.74
N PHE A 52 17.64 -25.03 -37.52
CA PHE A 52 18.19 -24.73 -36.21
C PHE A 52 17.79 -23.32 -35.70
N HIS A 53 17.51 -22.37 -36.60
CA HIS A 53 17.04 -21.05 -36.18
C HIS A 53 15.67 -21.13 -35.50
N HIS A 54 14.80 -22.02 -35.97
CA HIS A 54 13.50 -22.26 -35.34
C HIS A 54 13.65 -22.88 -33.93
N LEU A 55 14.58 -23.84 -33.75
CA LEU A 55 14.87 -24.45 -32.45
C LEU A 55 15.48 -23.45 -31.46
N ILE A 56 16.37 -22.57 -31.92
CA ILE A 56 16.95 -21.50 -31.09
C ILE A 56 15.88 -20.51 -30.70
N PHE A 57 15.03 -20.13 -31.62
CA PHE A 57 13.91 -19.22 -31.39
C PHE A 57 12.95 -19.77 -30.33
N THR A 58 12.48 -21.01 -30.46
CA THR A 58 11.59 -21.65 -29.49
C THR A 58 12.24 -21.77 -28.12
N LYS A 59 13.54 -22.08 -28.06
CA LYS A 59 14.29 -22.12 -26.81
C LYS A 59 14.49 -20.74 -26.19
N THR A 60 14.72 -19.69 -26.99
CA THR A 60 14.80 -18.31 -26.50
C THR A 60 13.50 -17.91 -25.79
N LEU A 61 12.35 -18.23 -26.38
CA LEU A 61 11.05 -17.94 -25.79
C LEU A 61 10.73 -18.73 -24.51
N SER A 62 11.45 -19.87 -24.27
CA SER A 62 11.30 -20.63 -23.03
C SER A 62 11.96 -19.94 -21.82
N PHE A 63 12.88 -19.00 -22.02
CA PHE A 63 13.43 -18.18 -20.96
C PHE A 63 12.44 -17.08 -20.59
N SER A 64 11.99 -17.06 -19.32
CA SER A 64 10.94 -16.15 -18.86
C SER A 64 11.33 -14.67 -19.02
N PRO A 65 10.45 -13.83 -19.61
CA PRO A 65 10.69 -12.39 -19.70
C PRO A 65 10.55 -11.66 -18.35
N CYS A 66 10.14 -12.36 -17.29
CA CYS A 66 9.91 -11.78 -15.96
C CYS A 66 11.15 -11.73 -15.08
N SER A 67 12.24 -12.41 -15.43
CA SER A 67 13.51 -12.38 -14.67
C SER A 67 14.47 -11.38 -15.30
N SER A 68 14.81 -10.33 -14.59
CA SER A 68 15.65 -9.21 -15.05
C SER A 68 17.08 -9.59 -15.49
N SER A 69 17.52 -10.82 -15.22
CA SER A 69 18.88 -11.30 -15.53
C SER A 69 18.97 -12.32 -16.66
N SER A 70 17.85 -12.84 -17.18
CA SER A 70 17.84 -13.98 -18.11
C SER A 70 17.05 -13.76 -19.40
N SER A 71 16.46 -12.60 -19.63
CA SER A 71 15.69 -12.31 -20.85
C SER A 71 16.31 -11.17 -21.66
N ASP A 72 16.34 -11.35 -23.00
CA ASP A 72 16.76 -10.32 -23.95
C ASP A 72 15.67 -10.18 -25.01
N PRO A 73 14.71 -9.25 -24.81
CA PRO A 73 13.61 -9.04 -25.74
C PRO A 73 14.08 -8.63 -27.13
N THR A 74 15.18 -7.87 -27.23
CA THR A 74 15.73 -7.43 -28.52
C THR A 74 16.28 -8.60 -29.30
N TYR A 75 16.89 -9.55 -28.63
CA TYR A 75 17.40 -10.78 -29.23
C TYR A 75 16.26 -11.70 -29.72
N ALA A 76 15.20 -11.87 -28.92
CA ALA A 76 14.02 -12.64 -29.32
C ALA A 76 13.35 -12.03 -30.58
N HIS A 77 13.19 -10.70 -30.61
CA HIS A 77 12.65 -9.99 -31.78
C HIS A 77 13.53 -10.13 -33.02
N SER A 78 14.88 -10.01 -32.86
CA SER A 78 15.80 -10.14 -33.99
C SER A 78 15.86 -11.56 -34.57
N LEU A 79 15.66 -12.58 -33.75
CA LEU A 79 15.52 -13.96 -34.18
C LEU A 79 14.22 -14.17 -34.97
N PHE A 80 13.10 -13.63 -34.48
CA PHE A 80 11.80 -13.72 -35.11
C PHE A 80 11.84 -13.07 -36.51
N ALA A 81 12.42 -11.87 -36.61
CA ALA A 81 12.56 -11.15 -37.88
C ALA A 81 13.40 -11.88 -38.97
N LYS A 82 14.21 -12.86 -38.54
CA LYS A 82 15.04 -13.67 -39.44
C LYS A 82 14.46 -15.06 -39.73
N LEU A 83 13.30 -15.38 -39.19
CA LEU A 83 12.63 -16.63 -39.49
C LEU A 83 12.05 -16.57 -40.91
N PRO A 84 12.37 -17.55 -41.79
CA PRO A 84 11.72 -17.66 -43.10
C PRO A 84 10.28 -18.17 -42.85
N GLU A 85 9.30 -17.45 -43.42
CA GLU A 85 7.87 -17.81 -43.42
C GLU A 85 7.33 -18.25 -42.03
N PRO A 86 7.34 -17.36 -41.03
CA PRO A 86 6.85 -17.71 -39.69
C PRO A 86 5.34 -18.05 -39.75
N ASP A 87 4.98 -19.20 -39.19
CA ASP A 87 3.61 -19.68 -39.10
C ASP A 87 2.87 -19.02 -37.93
N ILE A 88 1.57 -19.30 -37.81
CA ILE A 88 0.71 -18.76 -36.76
C ILE A 88 1.23 -19.14 -35.36
N VAL A 89 1.85 -20.32 -35.22
CA VAL A 89 2.39 -20.81 -33.93
C VAL A 89 3.58 -19.95 -33.50
N ALA A 90 4.47 -19.61 -34.45
CA ALA A 90 5.61 -18.72 -34.19
C ALA A 90 5.14 -17.32 -33.79
N TYR A 91 4.15 -16.75 -34.50
CA TYR A 91 3.53 -15.46 -34.14
C TYR A 91 2.90 -15.48 -32.74
N ASN A 92 2.09 -16.50 -32.43
CA ASN A 92 1.46 -16.66 -31.11
C ASN A 92 2.50 -16.77 -29.99
N ALA A 93 3.58 -17.50 -30.22
CA ALA A 93 4.66 -17.65 -29.24
C ALA A 93 5.35 -16.31 -28.95
N VAL A 94 5.58 -15.49 -29.96
CA VAL A 94 6.15 -14.13 -29.81
C VAL A 94 5.19 -13.20 -29.10
N ILE A 95 3.93 -13.13 -29.53
CA ILE A 95 2.90 -12.30 -28.91
C ILE A 95 2.76 -12.67 -27.42
N ARG A 96 2.71 -13.98 -27.10
CA ARG A 96 2.68 -14.48 -25.74
C ARG A 96 3.89 -14.04 -24.93
N TYR A 97 5.10 -14.17 -25.50
CA TYR A 97 6.35 -13.79 -24.83
C TYR A 97 6.35 -12.31 -24.46
N PHE A 98 6.09 -11.43 -25.43
CA PHE A 98 6.11 -9.98 -25.21
C PHE A 98 4.94 -9.48 -24.33
N SER A 99 3.75 -10.07 -24.42
CA SER A 99 2.62 -9.75 -23.53
C SER A 99 2.78 -10.27 -22.10
N SER A 100 3.75 -11.17 -21.85
CA SER A 100 4.00 -11.69 -20.50
C SER A 100 4.98 -10.84 -19.69
N ALA A 101 5.76 -9.99 -20.35
CA ALA A 101 6.67 -9.05 -19.69
C ALA A 101 5.89 -7.85 -19.12
N LYS A 102 6.22 -7.44 -17.88
CA LYS A 102 5.59 -6.27 -17.23
C LYS A 102 6.17 -4.92 -17.71
N ASN A 103 6.61 -4.83 -18.94
CA ASN A 103 7.21 -3.62 -19.49
C ASN A 103 6.36 -3.13 -20.68
N GLY A 104 5.89 -1.88 -20.63
CA GLY A 104 5.05 -1.29 -21.68
C GLY A 104 5.67 -1.35 -23.08
N ASN A 105 6.98 -1.19 -23.22
CA ASN A 105 7.66 -1.31 -24.52
C ASN A 105 7.48 -2.72 -25.12
N ASN A 106 7.53 -3.76 -24.32
CA ASN A 106 7.33 -5.13 -24.79
C ASN A 106 5.88 -5.37 -25.22
N SER A 107 4.91 -4.83 -24.51
CA SER A 107 3.49 -4.93 -24.87
C SER A 107 3.19 -4.24 -26.21
N LEU A 108 3.87 -3.13 -26.50
CA LEU A 108 3.77 -2.47 -27.80
C LEU A 108 4.32 -3.37 -28.93
N VAL A 109 5.44 -4.06 -28.70
CA VAL A 109 5.99 -5.02 -29.68
C VAL A 109 4.99 -6.15 -29.96
N ALA A 110 4.27 -6.65 -28.94
CA ALA A 110 3.23 -7.66 -29.16
C ALA A 110 2.13 -7.18 -30.13
N LEU A 111 1.71 -5.90 -30.03
CA LEU A 111 0.74 -5.32 -30.94
C LEU A 111 1.30 -5.14 -32.34
N LEU A 112 2.57 -4.72 -32.49
CA LEU A 112 3.23 -4.61 -33.80
C LEU A 112 3.38 -5.99 -34.48
N VAL A 113 3.68 -7.03 -33.71
CA VAL A 113 3.74 -8.40 -34.23
C VAL A 113 2.36 -8.88 -34.71
N LEU A 114 1.27 -8.49 -34.07
CA LEU A 114 -0.08 -8.75 -34.56
C LEU A 114 -0.32 -8.07 -35.93
N VAL A 115 0.12 -6.82 -36.08
CA VAL A 115 0.01 -6.11 -37.39
C VAL A 115 0.79 -6.87 -38.44
N GLY A 116 2.03 -7.27 -38.19
CA GLY A 116 2.83 -8.05 -39.12
C GLY A 116 2.22 -9.42 -39.45
N LEU A 117 1.52 -10.08 -38.50
CA LEU A 117 0.76 -11.29 -38.76
C LEU A 117 -0.34 -11.05 -39.80
N LEU A 118 -1.08 -9.96 -39.67
CA LEU A 118 -2.17 -9.57 -40.60
C LEU A 118 -1.63 -9.17 -41.96
N GLU A 119 -0.52 -8.43 -42.03
CA GLU A 119 0.16 -8.02 -43.25
C GLU A 119 0.68 -9.22 -44.08
N ASN A 120 1.12 -10.28 -43.39
CA ASN A 120 1.52 -11.54 -44.02
C ASN A 120 0.33 -12.44 -44.43
N GLY A 121 -0.89 -11.93 -44.33
CA GLY A 121 -2.09 -12.66 -44.77
C GLY A 121 -2.51 -13.78 -43.82
N LEU A 122 -1.89 -13.90 -42.66
CA LEU A 122 -2.27 -14.85 -41.64
C LEU A 122 -3.45 -14.32 -40.79
N PHE A 123 -4.23 -15.23 -40.21
CA PHE A 123 -5.38 -14.85 -39.40
C PHE A 123 -5.16 -15.22 -37.94
N PRO A 124 -5.39 -14.27 -37.02
CA PRO A 124 -5.40 -14.56 -35.59
C PRO A 124 -6.40 -15.65 -35.23
N ASP A 125 -6.03 -16.53 -34.30
CA ASP A 125 -6.84 -17.60 -33.75
C ASP A 125 -7.27 -17.33 -32.31
N ASN A 126 -7.97 -18.27 -31.68
CA ASN A 126 -8.41 -18.18 -30.29
C ASN A 126 -7.24 -18.16 -29.28
N TYR A 127 -6.03 -18.53 -29.68
CA TYR A 127 -4.82 -18.40 -28.87
C TYR A 127 -4.12 -17.05 -29.04
N THR A 128 -4.31 -16.37 -30.16
CA THR A 128 -3.74 -15.04 -30.43
C THR A 128 -4.42 -13.96 -29.59
N TYR A 129 -5.77 -13.89 -29.65
CA TYR A 129 -6.55 -12.79 -29.07
C TYR A 129 -6.32 -12.56 -27.58
N PRO A 130 -6.29 -13.59 -26.70
CA PRO A 130 -6.09 -13.40 -25.26
C PRO A 130 -4.78 -12.70 -24.91
N PHE A 131 -3.71 -13.00 -25.62
CA PHE A 131 -2.40 -12.37 -25.40
C PHE A 131 -2.34 -10.95 -25.96
N VAL A 132 -3.04 -10.67 -27.06
CA VAL A 132 -3.21 -9.33 -27.60
C VAL A 132 -4.02 -8.46 -26.63
N PHE A 133 -5.13 -8.96 -26.09
CA PHE A 133 -5.89 -8.25 -25.06
C PHE A 133 -5.06 -7.98 -23.81
N LYS A 134 -4.22 -8.94 -23.41
CA LYS A 134 -3.29 -8.75 -22.30
C LYS A 134 -2.28 -7.62 -22.57
N ALA A 135 -1.78 -7.50 -23.80
CA ALA A 135 -0.91 -6.39 -24.19
C ALA A 135 -1.65 -5.04 -24.15
N CYS A 136 -2.89 -4.99 -24.65
CA CYS A 136 -3.75 -3.79 -24.59
C CYS A 136 -4.03 -3.37 -23.13
N MET A 137 -4.32 -4.33 -22.24
CA MET A 137 -4.52 -4.08 -20.81
C MET A 137 -3.29 -3.45 -20.15
N GLN A 138 -2.09 -3.97 -20.43
CA GLN A 138 -0.84 -3.45 -19.88
C GLN A 138 -0.52 -2.03 -20.34
N LEU A 139 -0.98 -1.66 -21.54
CA LEU A 139 -0.80 -0.32 -22.11
C LEU A 139 -1.97 0.62 -21.78
N CYS A 140 -3.04 0.13 -21.14
CA CYS A 140 -4.31 0.85 -20.94
C CYS A 140 -4.88 1.42 -22.25
N LYS A 141 -4.69 0.71 -23.39
CA LYS A 141 -5.08 1.16 -24.73
C LYS A 141 -6.46 0.61 -25.11
N LEU A 142 -7.50 1.32 -24.71
CA LEU A 142 -8.89 0.92 -24.97
C LEU A 142 -9.23 0.90 -26.47
N ARG A 143 -8.79 1.92 -27.23
CA ARG A 143 -9.11 2.04 -28.67
C ARG A 143 -8.57 0.87 -29.49
N GLU A 144 -7.32 0.49 -29.25
CA GLU A 144 -6.69 -0.67 -29.90
C GLU A 144 -7.41 -1.97 -29.50
N GLY A 145 -7.80 -2.10 -28.22
CA GLY A 145 -8.62 -3.21 -27.74
C GLY A 145 -9.98 -3.29 -28.44
N GLU A 146 -10.64 -2.16 -28.74
CA GLU A 146 -11.90 -2.09 -29.49
C GLU A 146 -11.72 -2.50 -30.97
N GLN A 147 -10.61 -2.15 -31.60
CA GLN A 147 -10.28 -2.61 -32.94
C GLN A 147 -10.11 -4.12 -33.00
N VAL A 148 -9.41 -4.69 -32.01
CA VAL A 148 -9.24 -6.14 -31.88
C VAL A 148 -10.60 -6.81 -31.59
N HIS A 149 -11.46 -6.20 -30.76
CA HIS A 149 -12.83 -6.69 -30.53
C HIS A 149 -13.65 -6.73 -31.84
N ALA A 150 -13.62 -5.67 -32.63
CA ALA A 150 -14.28 -5.66 -33.95
C ALA A 150 -13.76 -6.78 -34.86
N HIS A 151 -12.46 -7.09 -34.78
CA HIS A 151 -11.87 -8.19 -35.55
C HIS A 151 -12.36 -9.57 -35.02
N VAL A 152 -12.49 -9.74 -33.68
CA VAL A 152 -13.08 -10.96 -33.04
C VAL A 152 -14.50 -11.19 -33.53
N ILE A 153 -15.34 -10.13 -33.58
CA ILE A 153 -16.71 -10.20 -34.12
C ILE A 153 -16.69 -10.63 -35.58
N LYS A 154 -15.89 -9.96 -36.41
CA LYS A 154 -15.81 -10.25 -37.86
C LYS A 154 -15.35 -11.67 -38.16
N LYS A 155 -14.53 -12.27 -37.28
CA LYS A 155 -14.00 -13.63 -37.46
C LYS A 155 -14.83 -14.71 -36.72
N GLY A 156 -15.90 -14.34 -36.03
CA GLY A 156 -16.83 -15.28 -35.40
C GLY A 156 -16.38 -15.87 -34.08
N PHE A 157 -15.35 -15.28 -33.39
CA PHE A 157 -14.86 -15.76 -32.10
C PHE A 157 -15.65 -15.24 -30.90
N VAL A 158 -16.81 -14.61 -31.13
CA VAL A 158 -17.70 -14.09 -30.06
C VAL A 158 -18.34 -15.21 -29.22
N SER A 159 -18.33 -16.44 -29.71
CA SER A 159 -18.83 -17.63 -28.97
C SER A 159 -17.72 -18.39 -28.23
N ASP A 160 -16.46 -18.04 -28.44
CA ASP A 160 -15.34 -18.65 -27.71
C ASP A 160 -15.22 -18.04 -26.31
N LEU A 161 -15.55 -18.81 -25.29
CA LEU A 161 -15.52 -18.36 -23.89
C LEU A 161 -14.15 -17.85 -23.43
N TYR A 162 -13.06 -18.46 -23.94
CA TYR A 162 -11.71 -18.04 -23.56
C TYR A 162 -11.39 -16.64 -24.13
N VAL A 163 -11.78 -16.37 -25.38
CA VAL A 163 -11.63 -15.07 -26.01
C VAL A 163 -12.51 -14.02 -25.33
N VAL A 164 -13.80 -14.35 -25.08
CA VAL A 164 -14.77 -13.43 -24.47
C VAL A 164 -14.38 -13.09 -23.02
N ASN A 165 -13.96 -14.06 -22.22
CA ASN A 165 -13.51 -13.83 -20.85
C ASN A 165 -12.28 -12.90 -20.79
N ASN A 166 -11.33 -13.03 -21.72
CA ASN A 166 -10.19 -12.12 -21.78
C ASN A 166 -10.57 -10.73 -22.31
N LEU A 167 -11.55 -10.64 -23.23
CA LEU A 167 -12.10 -9.37 -23.69
C LEU A 167 -12.86 -8.64 -22.58
N MET A 168 -13.63 -9.36 -21.75
CA MET A 168 -14.26 -8.80 -20.56
C MET A 168 -13.22 -8.23 -19.57
N ARG A 169 -12.11 -8.96 -19.36
CA ARG A 169 -10.98 -8.46 -18.54
C ARG A 169 -10.37 -7.18 -19.11
N LEU A 170 -10.22 -7.08 -20.44
CA LEU A 170 -9.74 -5.85 -21.07
C LEU A 170 -10.64 -4.67 -20.72
N TYR A 171 -11.96 -4.82 -20.90
CA TYR A 171 -12.91 -3.74 -20.59
C TYR A 171 -12.92 -3.40 -19.09
N ALA A 172 -12.77 -4.40 -18.22
CA ALA A 172 -12.65 -4.18 -16.78
C ALA A 172 -11.42 -3.33 -16.42
N VAL A 173 -10.27 -3.58 -17.05
CA VAL A 173 -9.04 -2.82 -16.77
C VAL A 173 -9.08 -1.41 -17.39
N CYS A 174 -9.68 -1.27 -18.56
CA CYS A 174 -9.72 0.01 -19.29
C CYS A 174 -10.97 0.88 -19.00
N GLY A 175 -11.79 0.52 -17.99
CA GLY A 175 -12.93 1.34 -17.54
C GLY A 175 -14.23 1.17 -18.34
N GLY A 176 -14.37 0.11 -19.14
CA GLY A 176 -15.55 -0.16 -19.98
C GLY A 176 -16.63 -1.03 -19.32
N VAL A 177 -17.19 -0.61 -18.17
CA VAL A 177 -18.17 -1.39 -17.38
C VAL A 177 -19.36 -1.90 -18.20
N ASP A 178 -20.02 -1.00 -18.94
CA ASP A 178 -21.22 -1.33 -19.73
C ASP A 178 -20.91 -2.33 -20.82
N ARG A 179 -19.73 -2.22 -21.44
CA ARG A 179 -19.31 -3.14 -22.49
C ARG A 179 -18.99 -4.52 -21.92
N MET A 180 -18.34 -4.57 -20.76
CA MET A 180 -18.08 -5.82 -20.07
C MET A 180 -19.39 -6.54 -19.74
N ARG A 181 -20.41 -5.84 -19.21
CA ARG A 181 -21.73 -6.42 -18.92
C ARG A 181 -22.44 -6.89 -20.19
N LYS A 182 -22.46 -6.07 -21.24
CA LYS A 182 -23.06 -6.45 -22.55
C LYS A 182 -22.44 -7.70 -23.15
N LEU A 183 -21.12 -7.87 -23.05
CA LEU A 183 -20.43 -9.08 -23.50
C LEU A 183 -20.88 -10.31 -22.73
N PHE A 184 -20.98 -10.18 -21.42
CA PHE A 184 -21.45 -11.26 -20.56
C PHE A 184 -22.90 -11.62 -20.87
N ASP A 185 -23.79 -10.62 -21.01
CA ASP A 185 -25.22 -10.85 -21.29
C ASP A 185 -25.45 -11.39 -22.71
N GLY A 186 -24.60 -11.02 -23.66
CA GLY A 186 -24.63 -11.53 -25.05
C GLY A 186 -23.99 -12.90 -25.23
N SER A 187 -23.29 -13.43 -24.23
CA SER A 187 -22.66 -14.76 -24.32
C SER A 187 -23.72 -15.87 -24.23
N PRO A 188 -23.77 -16.79 -25.19
CA PRO A 188 -24.77 -17.87 -25.18
C PRO A 188 -24.57 -18.87 -24.05
N GLU A 189 -23.32 -19.11 -23.68
CA GLU A 189 -22.92 -19.96 -22.57
C GLU A 189 -22.13 -19.14 -21.56
N ARG A 190 -22.30 -19.45 -20.26
CA ARG A 190 -21.65 -18.77 -19.15
C ARG A 190 -21.16 -19.79 -18.16
N ASP A 191 -19.86 -20.00 -18.14
CA ASP A 191 -19.21 -20.89 -17.19
C ASP A 191 -18.82 -20.16 -15.89
N LEU A 192 -18.31 -20.89 -14.92
CA LEU A 192 -17.83 -20.34 -13.66
C LEU A 192 -16.76 -19.24 -13.88
N VAL A 193 -15.92 -19.39 -14.91
CA VAL A 193 -14.86 -18.42 -15.23
C VAL A 193 -15.45 -17.11 -15.74
N SER A 194 -16.52 -17.18 -16.57
CA SER A 194 -17.26 -16.01 -17.05
C SER A 194 -17.85 -15.18 -15.91
N TRP A 195 -18.55 -15.85 -14.98
CA TRP A 195 -19.13 -15.23 -13.79
C TRP A 195 -18.05 -14.61 -12.90
N THR A 196 -17.00 -15.36 -12.59
CA THR A 196 -15.90 -14.89 -11.75
C THR A 196 -15.17 -13.69 -12.40
N THR A 197 -15.01 -13.71 -13.74
CA THR A 197 -14.41 -12.60 -14.48
C THR A 197 -15.28 -11.34 -14.40
N LEU A 198 -16.60 -11.48 -14.51
CA LEU A 198 -17.53 -10.36 -14.37
C LEU A 198 -17.47 -9.76 -12.96
N ILE A 199 -17.54 -10.60 -11.91
CA ILE A 199 -17.45 -10.19 -10.50
C ILE A 199 -16.12 -9.45 -10.28
N GLN A 200 -15.01 -10.04 -10.72
CA GLN A 200 -13.67 -9.45 -10.58
C GLN A 200 -13.55 -8.10 -11.30
N GLY A 201 -14.17 -7.98 -12.47
CA GLY A 201 -14.22 -6.75 -13.24
C GLY A 201 -14.91 -5.62 -12.48
N TYR A 202 -16.11 -5.87 -11.94
CA TYR A 202 -16.81 -4.89 -11.11
C TYR A 202 -16.00 -4.49 -9.87
N VAL A 203 -15.41 -5.45 -9.16
CA VAL A 203 -14.60 -5.19 -7.97
C VAL A 203 -13.32 -4.39 -8.29
N HIS A 204 -12.71 -4.64 -9.45
CA HIS A 204 -11.53 -3.91 -9.91
C HIS A 204 -11.85 -2.44 -10.21
N MET A 205 -12.97 -2.18 -10.82
CA MET A 205 -13.44 -0.83 -11.18
C MET A 205 -14.06 -0.06 -10.00
N GLY A 206 -14.09 -0.63 -8.79
CA GLY A 206 -14.65 0.03 -7.60
C GLY A 206 -16.16 -0.20 -7.39
N PHE A 207 -16.83 -0.94 -8.28
CA PHE A 207 -18.25 -1.29 -8.18
C PHE A 207 -18.45 -2.56 -7.35
N GLY A 208 -18.01 -2.52 -6.09
CA GLY A 208 -18.01 -3.71 -5.22
C GLY A 208 -19.40 -4.24 -4.91
N ARG A 209 -20.44 -3.37 -4.79
CA ARG A 209 -21.83 -3.80 -4.54
C ARG A 209 -22.40 -4.56 -5.71
N GLU A 210 -22.17 -4.09 -6.93
CA GLU A 210 -22.56 -4.73 -8.18
C GLU A 210 -21.85 -6.08 -8.32
N GLY A 211 -20.56 -6.16 -7.97
CA GLY A 211 -19.82 -7.42 -7.95
C GLY A 211 -20.45 -8.45 -7.01
N VAL A 212 -20.88 -8.05 -5.81
CA VAL A 212 -21.60 -8.95 -4.87
C VAL A 212 -22.99 -9.31 -5.39
N HIS A 213 -23.68 -8.38 -6.06
CA HIS A 213 -24.99 -8.70 -6.67
C HIS A 213 -24.84 -9.78 -7.75
N VAL A 214 -23.86 -9.64 -8.64
CA VAL A 214 -23.55 -10.65 -9.67
C VAL A 214 -23.17 -12.01 -9.05
N PHE A 215 -22.51 -12.03 -7.89
CA PHE A 215 -22.25 -13.27 -7.17
C PHE A 215 -23.55 -13.98 -6.77
N PHE A 216 -24.53 -13.25 -6.27
CA PHE A 216 -25.84 -13.85 -5.94
C PHE A 216 -26.63 -14.24 -7.20
N GLU A 217 -26.52 -13.48 -8.31
CA GLU A 217 -27.08 -13.90 -9.62
C GLU A 217 -26.47 -15.26 -10.05
N MET A 218 -25.14 -15.42 -9.94
CA MET A 218 -24.44 -16.67 -10.25
C MET A 218 -24.95 -17.83 -9.42
N CYS A 219 -25.11 -17.62 -8.10
CA CYS A 219 -25.65 -18.64 -7.20
C CYS A 219 -27.11 -19.02 -7.55
N SER A 220 -27.93 -18.01 -7.90
CA SER A 220 -29.33 -18.20 -8.32
C SER A 220 -29.44 -18.94 -9.66
N ALA A 221 -28.44 -18.78 -10.54
CA ALA A 221 -28.32 -19.53 -11.79
C ALA A 221 -27.87 -21.00 -11.58
N GLY A 222 -27.67 -21.42 -10.33
CA GLY A 222 -27.26 -22.79 -9.99
C GLY A 222 -25.74 -23.05 -10.17
N ILE A 223 -24.95 -22.03 -10.46
CA ILE A 223 -23.49 -22.15 -10.59
C ILE A 223 -22.86 -22.08 -9.20
N ARG A 224 -22.15 -23.13 -8.80
CA ARG A 224 -21.45 -23.17 -7.51
C ARG A 224 -20.16 -22.38 -7.56
N PRO A 225 -19.94 -21.42 -6.64
CA PRO A 225 -18.69 -20.68 -6.55
C PRO A 225 -17.55 -21.60 -6.14
N ASP A 226 -16.37 -21.38 -6.75
CA ASP A 226 -15.10 -21.95 -6.34
C ASP A 226 -14.37 -21.03 -5.32
N GLU A 227 -13.19 -21.48 -4.89
CA GLU A 227 -12.37 -20.73 -3.94
C GLU A 227 -11.97 -19.34 -4.51
N ILE A 228 -11.78 -19.22 -5.83
CA ILE A 228 -11.39 -17.96 -6.48
C ILE A 228 -12.57 -16.97 -6.44
N ALA A 229 -13.77 -17.41 -6.83
CA ALA A 229 -14.98 -16.59 -6.75
C ALA A 229 -15.24 -16.11 -5.32
N MET A 230 -15.05 -17.00 -4.32
CA MET A 230 -15.17 -16.63 -2.90
C MET A 230 -14.17 -15.57 -2.49
N VAL A 231 -12.88 -15.72 -2.81
CA VAL A 231 -11.85 -14.73 -2.49
C VAL A 231 -12.18 -13.37 -3.10
N VAL A 232 -12.65 -13.33 -4.34
CA VAL A 232 -13.01 -12.09 -5.03
C VAL A 232 -14.19 -11.39 -4.34
N VAL A 233 -15.26 -12.12 -4.03
CA VAL A 233 -16.45 -11.50 -3.41
C VAL A 233 -16.20 -11.08 -1.96
N ILE A 234 -15.43 -11.86 -1.19
CA ILE A 234 -15.02 -11.50 0.17
C ILE A 234 -14.15 -10.23 0.14
N SER A 235 -13.23 -10.13 -0.84
CA SER A 235 -12.40 -8.93 -1.03
C SER A 235 -13.23 -7.71 -1.43
N ALA A 236 -14.34 -7.90 -2.16
CA ALA A 236 -15.30 -6.83 -2.44
C ALA A 236 -15.95 -6.31 -1.15
N CYS A 237 -16.42 -7.21 -0.28
CA CYS A 237 -17.00 -6.86 1.02
C CYS A 237 -15.99 -6.11 1.91
N ALA A 238 -14.72 -6.53 1.88
CA ALA A 238 -13.63 -5.87 2.60
C ALA A 238 -13.39 -4.42 2.13
N LYS A 239 -13.41 -4.20 0.81
CA LYS A 239 -13.28 -2.84 0.23
C LYS A 239 -14.46 -1.93 0.54
N LEU A 240 -15.66 -2.50 0.60
CA LEU A 240 -16.89 -1.78 0.93
C LEU A 240 -17.00 -1.44 2.42
N GLY A 241 -16.26 -2.12 3.29
CA GLY A 241 -16.43 -2.03 4.75
C GLY A 241 -17.78 -2.55 5.23
N ASP A 242 -18.50 -3.32 4.40
CA ASP A 242 -19.84 -3.80 4.70
C ASP A 242 -19.79 -5.16 5.43
N LEU A 243 -19.80 -5.07 6.76
CA LEU A 243 -19.80 -6.25 7.64
C LEU A 243 -21.01 -7.17 7.42
N ARG A 244 -22.20 -6.59 7.16
CA ARG A 244 -23.43 -7.39 7.00
C ARG A 244 -23.32 -8.27 5.76
N LEU A 245 -22.83 -7.69 4.68
CA LEU A 245 -22.60 -8.40 3.42
C LEU A 245 -21.52 -9.47 3.60
N GLY A 246 -20.41 -9.12 4.24
CA GLY A 246 -19.32 -10.06 4.53
C GLY A 246 -19.77 -11.27 5.36
N ARG A 247 -20.63 -11.06 6.37
CA ARG A 247 -21.20 -12.15 7.15
C ARG A 247 -22.09 -13.06 6.31
N LYS A 248 -22.98 -12.51 5.47
CA LYS A 248 -23.82 -13.31 4.56
C LYS A 248 -23.00 -14.20 3.63
N ILE A 249 -21.90 -13.67 3.09
CA ILE A 249 -21.00 -14.47 2.23
C ILE A 249 -20.30 -15.56 3.04
N HIS A 250 -19.87 -15.28 4.27
CA HIS A 250 -19.26 -16.27 5.14
C HIS A 250 -20.25 -17.38 5.53
N GLU A 251 -21.50 -17.04 5.88
CA GLU A 251 -22.59 -17.99 6.15
C GLU A 251 -22.90 -18.83 4.92
N TYR A 252 -23.04 -18.21 3.74
CA TYR A 252 -23.22 -18.91 2.48
C TYR A 252 -22.15 -19.97 2.23
N MET A 253 -20.88 -19.60 2.47
CA MET A 253 -19.75 -20.52 2.31
C MET A 253 -19.87 -21.74 3.23
N PHE A 254 -20.29 -21.53 4.48
CA PHE A 254 -20.48 -22.59 5.46
C PHE A 254 -21.63 -23.54 5.08
N ASP A 255 -22.79 -22.96 4.71
CA ASP A 255 -24.01 -23.72 4.36
C ASP A 255 -23.80 -24.58 3.12
N HIS A 256 -23.06 -24.08 2.14
CA HIS A 256 -22.81 -24.81 0.88
C HIS A 256 -21.51 -25.61 0.88
N LYS A 257 -20.84 -25.71 2.05
CA LYS A 257 -19.60 -26.47 2.24
C LYS A 257 -18.53 -26.13 1.20
N VAL A 258 -18.38 -24.82 0.89
CA VAL A 258 -17.30 -24.37 0.03
C VAL A 258 -15.98 -24.64 0.74
N LYS A 259 -14.97 -25.07 -0.01
CA LYS A 259 -13.68 -25.44 0.55
C LYS A 259 -13.01 -24.27 1.25
N PHE A 260 -12.72 -24.46 2.53
CA PHE A 260 -12.05 -23.49 3.38
C PHE A 260 -10.53 -23.71 3.31
N ASP A 261 -9.90 -23.12 2.30
CA ASP A 261 -8.47 -23.15 2.12
C ASP A 261 -7.77 -21.91 2.72
N VAL A 262 -6.44 -21.85 2.59
CA VAL A 262 -5.64 -20.74 3.12
C VAL A 262 -5.96 -19.40 2.44
N PHE A 263 -6.38 -19.40 1.16
CA PHE A 263 -6.68 -18.17 0.43
C PHE A 263 -8.01 -17.57 0.88
N VAL A 264 -9.03 -18.41 1.00
CA VAL A 264 -10.35 -18.02 1.52
C VAL A 264 -10.24 -17.57 2.97
N GLY A 265 -9.48 -18.30 3.80
CA GLY A 265 -9.22 -17.92 5.18
C GLY A 265 -8.56 -16.57 5.32
N ASN A 266 -7.52 -16.29 4.52
CA ASN A 266 -6.84 -14.99 4.50
C ASN A 266 -7.77 -13.86 4.05
N ALA A 267 -8.62 -14.09 3.04
CA ALA A 267 -9.58 -13.11 2.57
C ALA A 267 -10.64 -12.78 3.64
N LEU A 268 -11.15 -13.80 4.37
CA LEU A 268 -12.08 -13.59 5.48
C LEU A 268 -11.44 -12.82 6.65
N VAL A 269 -10.21 -13.15 7.02
CA VAL A 269 -9.46 -12.43 8.05
C VAL A 269 -9.30 -10.96 7.67
N ASP A 270 -8.85 -10.67 6.44
CA ASP A 270 -8.70 -9.30 5.92
C ASP A 270 -10.05 -8.55 5.91
N MET A 271 -11.12 -9.21 5.45
CA MET A 271 -12.46 -8.64 5.41
C MET A 271 -12.95 -8.26 6.81
N TYR A 272 -12.86 -9.16 7.79
CA TYR A 272 -13.30 -8.85 9.15
C TYR A 272 -12.48 -7.74 9.80
N LEU A 273 -11.16 -7.69 9.56
CA LEU A 273 -10.30 -6.62 10.06
C LEU A 273 -10.64 -5.29 9.42
N LYS A 274 -10.84 -5.21 8.10
CA LYS A 274 -11.24 -3.97 7.42
C LYS A 274 -12.64 -3.49 7.82
N CYS A 275 -13.53 -4.41 8.19
CA CYS A 275 -14.84 -4.08 8.75
C CYS A 275 -14.83 -3.77 10.27
N GLY A 276 -13.66 -3.62 10.90
CA GLY A 276 -13.55 -3.28 12.32
C GLY A 276 -13.76 -4.42 13.31
N CYS A 277 -13.96 -5.66 12.85
CA CYS A 277 -14.34 -6.82 13.66
C CYS A 277 -13.17 -7.77 13.95
N ALA A 278 -12.19 -7.32 14.75
CA ALA A 278 -11.01 -8.14 15.09
C ALA A 278 -11.34 -9.46 15.79
N GLU A 279 -12.44 -9.56 16.54
CA GLU A 279 -12.83 -10.80 17.24
C GLU A 279 -13.18 -11.91 16.24
N PHE A 280 -13.99 -11.58 15.21
CA PHE A 280 -14.32 -12.54 14.17
C PHE A 280 -13.10 -12.91 13.33
N ALA A 281 -12.23 -11.95 13.04
CA ALA A 281 -10.96 -12.22 12.36
C ALA A 281 -10.10 -13.23 13.14
N ARG A 282 -10.00 -13.07 14.48
CA ARG A 282 -9.28 -14.03 15.35
C ARG A 282 -9.92 -15.41 15.33
N LYS A 283 -11.25 -15.48 15.36
CA LYS A 283 -11.98 -16.75 15.29
C LYS A 283 -11.65 -17.47 13.99
N VAL A 284 -11.82 -16.81 12.85
CA VAL A 284 -11.49 -17.35 11.53
C VAL A 284 -10.02 -17.77 11.44
N PHE A 285 -9.09 -16.92 11.90
CA PHE A 285 -7.67 -17.24 11.91
C PHE A 285 -7.36 -18.51 12.71
N ASN A 286 -8.00 -18.69 13.87
CA ASN A 286 -7.78 -19.88 14.70
C ASN A 286 -8.35 -21.14 14.05
N GLU A 287 -9.49 -21.04 13.38
CA GLU A 287 -10.17 -22.13 12.68
C GLU A 287 -9.49 -22.56 11.37
N MET A 288 -8.62 -21.71 10.80
CA MET A 288 -7.85 -22.05 9.59
C MET A 288 -7.02 -23.32 9.82
N PRO A 289 -7.19 -24.37 8.98
CA PRO A 289 -6.43 -25.62 9.12
C PRO A 289 -4.95 -25.46 8.83
N VAL A 290 -4.61 -24.63 7.85
CA VAL A 290 -3.24 -24.29 7.45
C VAL A 290 -3.08 -22.78 7.47
N LYS A 291 -1.97 -22.32 8.04
CA LYS A 291 -1.59 -20.92 8.09
C LYS A 291 -0.25 -20.73 7.37
N ASN A 292 -0.13 -19.66 6.62
CA ASN A 292 1.12 -19.26 5.97
C ASN A 292 1.54 -17.84 6.44
N VAL A 293 2.66 -17.35 5.95
CA VAL A 293 3.16 -16.00 6.29
C VAL A 293 2.11 -14.92 5.98
N VAL A 294 1.35 -15.07 4.88
CA VAL A 294 0.28 -14.12 4.52
C VAL A 294 -0.83 -14.09 5.56
N SER A 295 -1.19 -15.26 6.15
CA SER A 295 -2.21 -15.33 7.22
C SER A 295 -1.79 -14.50 8.45
N TRP A 296 -0.53 -14.64 8.87
CA TRP A 296 0.03 -13.88 9.97
C TRP A 296 0.11 -12.38 9.64
N ASN A 297 0.55 -12.04 8.43
CA ASN A 297 0.62 -10.65 7.96
C ASN A 297 -0.75 -9.97 7.96
N SER A 298 -1.80 -10.66 7.48
CA SER A 298 -3.17 -10.13 7.51
C SER A 298 -3.61 -9.80 8.94
N MET A 299 -3.32 -10.67 9.92
CA MET A 299 -3.64 -10.40 11.31
C MET A 299 -2.83 -9.25 11.89
N ILE A 300 -1.49 -9.27 11.72
CA ILE A 300 -0.59 -8.24 12.28
C ILE A 300 -0.91 -6.86 11.70
N PHE A 301 -0.98 -6.78 10.38
CA PHE A 301 -1.22 -5.51 9.69
C PHE A 301 -2.63 -4.98 9.93
N GLY A 302 -3.64 -5.84 9.84
CA GLY A 302 -5.03 -5.44 10.06
C GLY A 302 -5.33 -5.02 11.49
N LEU A 303 -4.71 -5.66 12.51
CA LEU A 303 -4.80 -5.21 13.91
C LEU A 303 -4.10 -3.86 14.10
N ALA A 304 -2.95 -3.66 13.47
CA ALA A 304 -2.24 -2.38 13.51
C ALA A 304 -3.07 -1.26 12.87
N GLN A 305 -3.75 -1.51 11.74
CA GLN A 305 -4.65 -0.53 11.13
C GLN A 305 -5.87 -0.17 11.99
N GLN A 306 -6.34 -1.10 12.85
CA GLN A 306 -7.41 -0.82 13.82
C GLN A 306 -6.93 -0.13 15.11
N GLY A 307 -5.67 0.27 15.19
CA GLY A 307 -5.09 0.84 16.41
C GLY A 307 -4.85 -0.18 17.55
N LYS A 308 -5.00 -1.48 17.27
CA LYS A 308 -4.77 -2.57 18.23
C LYS A 308 -3.29 -3.00 18.23
N PHE A 309 -2.40 -2.04 18.41
CA PHE A 309 -0.96 -2.20 18.23
C PHE A 309 -0.35 -3.27 19.14
N ARG A 310 -0.78 -3.35 20.41
CA ARG A 310 -0.30 -4.39 21.36
C ARG A 310 -0.65 -5.79 20.88
N GLU A 311 -1.87 -5.97 20.38
CA GLU A 311 -2.30 -7.26 19.85
C GLU A 311 -1.51 -7.66 18.59
N ALA A 312 -1.23 -6.68 17.71
CA ALA A 312 -0.40 -6.91 16.52
C ALA A 312 1.00 -7.44 16.92
N ILE A 313 1.63 -6.85 17.94
CA ILE A 313 2.91 -7.32 18.47
C ILE A 313 2.80 -8.73 19.06
N ILE A 314 1.74 -9.03 19.80
CA ILE A 314 1.50 -10.38 20.34
C ILE A 314 1.39 -11.41 19.21
N PHE A 315 0.68 -11.07 18.13
CA PHE A 315 0.60 -11.95 16.94
C PHE A 315 1.96 -12.14 16.27
N PHE A 316 2.79 -11.10 16.20
CA PHE A 316 4.15 -11.20 15.70
C PHE A 316 5.02 -12.16 16.54
N ILE A 317 4.98 -12.05 17.85
CA ILE A 317 5.70 -12.96 18.76
C ILE A 317 5.22 -14.41 18.58
N LYS A 318 3.89 -14.60 18.46
CA LYS A 318 3.30 -15.92 18.19
C LYS A 318 3.73 -16.47 16.84
N MET A 319 3.80 -15.66 15.79
CA MET A 319 4.30 -16.03 14.47
C MET A 319 5.72 -16.60 14.56
N GLN A 320 6.62 -15.90 15.26
CA GLN A 320 8.00 -16.34 15.45
C GLN A 320 8.09 -17.62 16.30
N SER A 321 7.30 -17.72 17.38
CA SER A 321 7.26 -18.93 18.24
C SER A 321 6.78 -20.19 17.49
N LYS A 322 6.00 -20.00 16.42
CA LYS A 322 5.57 -21.06 15.49
C LYS A 322 6.56 -21.34 14.37
N GLY A 323 7.72 -20.70 14.36
CA GLY A 323 8.79 -20.92 13.38
C GLY A 323 8.60 -20.22 12.04
N PHE A 324 7.61 -19.31 11.90
CA PHE A 324 7.44 -18.52 10.68
C PHE A 324 8.45 -17.38 10.65
N LYS A 325 9.15 -17.22 9.52
CA LYS A 325 10.07 -16.11 9.30
C LYS A 325 9.30 -14.87 8.85
N PRO A 326 9.50 -13.70 9.51
CA PRO A 326 8.91 -12.44 9.06
C PRO A 326 9.43 -12.05 7.68
N ASP A 327 8.54 -11.54 6.84
CA ASP A 327 8.88 -10.86 5.59
C ASP A 327 8.81 -9.32 5.77
N SER A 328 9.13 -8.57 4.71
CA SER A 328 9.12 -7.11 4.76
C SER A 328 7.74 -6.55 5.17
N LEU A 329 6.64 -7.17 4.76
CA LEU A 329 5.29 -6.73 5.10
C LEU A 329 4.99 -6.95 6.59
N THR A 330 5.39 -8.11 7.15
CA THR A 330 5.32 -8.38 8.59
C THR A 330 6.03 -7.26 9.37
N LEU A 331 7.28 -6.95 8.96
CA LEU A 331 8.12 -5.97 9.67
C LEU A 331 7.55 -4.56 9.59
N VAL A 332 6.95 -4.16 8.47
CA VAL A 332 6.24 -2.88 8.35
C VAL A 332 5.09 -2.79 9.35
N GLY A 333 4.25 -3.82 9.48
CA GLY A 333 3.16 -3.85 10.46
C GLY A 333 3.63 -3.76 11.91
N VAL A 334 4.74 -4.42 12.23
CA VAL A 334 5.37 -4.36 13.57
C VAL A 334 5.97 -2.99 13.83
N LEU A 335 6.72 -2.41 12.87
CA LEU A 335 7.30 -1.07 13.01
C LEU A 335 6.22 0.00 13.17
N HIS A 336 5.11 -0.09 12.42
CA HIS A 336 3.96 0.80 12.60
C HIS A 336 3.36 0.68 14.01
N SER A 337 3.26 -0.54 14.54
CA SER A 337 2.78 -0.76 15.90
C SER A 337 3.76 -0.21 16.95
N CYS A 338 5.08 -0.38 16.76
CA CYS A 338 6.11 0.20 17.61
C CYS A 338 6.06 1.74 17.60
N ALA A 339 5.91 2.34 16.41
CA ALA A 339 5.80 3.79 16.26
C ALA A 339 4.66 4.39 17.09
N ASN A 340 3.50 3.73 17.11
CA ASN A 340 2.32 4.23 17.83
C ASN A 340 2.31 3.87 19.33
N LEU A 341 3.09 2.88 19.76
CA LEU A 341 3.25 2.51 21.16
C LEU A 341 4.49 3.13 21.82
N GLY A 342 5.35 3.82 21.07
CA GLY A 342 6.64 4.27 21.58
C GLY A 342 7.63 3.12 21.87
N GLY A 343 7.45 1.96 21.21
CA GLY A 343 8.23 0.73 21.41
C GLY A 343 9.59 0.78 20.71
N LEU A 344 10.51 1.59 21.23
CA LEU A 344 11.83 1.84 20.62
C LEU A 344 12.73 0.60 20.63
N GLU A 345 12.71 -0.19 21.71
CA GLU A 345 13.56 -1.39 21.85
C GLU A 345 13.19 -2.44 20.81
N LEU A 346 11.89 -2.78 20.70
CA LEU A 346 11.41 -3.71 19.70
C LEU A 346 11.66 -3.18 18.28
N GLY A 347 11.42 -1.88 18.05
CA GLY A 347 11.72 -1.24 16.76
C GLY A 347 13.20 -1.32 16.39
N THR A 348 14.09 -1.14 17.35
CA THR A 348 15.56 -1.27 17.17
C THR A 348 15.94 -2.73 16.89
N TRP A 349 15.30 -3.68 17.58
CA TRP A 349 15.49 -5.11 17.31
C TRP A 349 15.05 -5.48 15.88
N VAL A 350 13.90 -4.95 15.43
CA VAL A 350 13.43 -5.15 14.04
C VAL A 350 14.44 -4.58 13.04
N HIS A 351 15.00 -3.40 13.30
CA HIS A 351 16.04 -2.83 12.43
C HIS A 351 17.28 -3.73 12.38
N ALA A 352 17.78 -4.21 13.52
CA ALA A 352 18.89 -5.16 13.56
C ALA A 352 18.57 -6.50 12.85
N TYR A 353 17.31 -6.95 12.87
CA TYR A 353 16.86 -8.11 12.12
C TYR A 353 16.95 -7.86 10.60
N ILE A 354 16.51 -6.69 10.13
CA ILE A 354 16.58 -6.26 8.72
C ILE A 354 18.05 -6.32 8.23
N ASP A 355 18.96 -5.71 9.01
CA ASP A 355 20.39 -5.68 8.67
C ASP A 355 21.01 -7.09 8.63
N ARG A 356 20.72 -7.92 9.63
CA ARG A 356 21.25 -9.29 9.73
C ARG A 356 20.79 -10.20 8.59
N HIS A 357 19.58 -10.00 8.10
CA HIS A 357 19.01 -10.79 7.02
C HIS A 357 19.18 -10.13 5.64
N HIS A 358 19.94 -9.04 5.56
CA HIS A 358 20.21 -8.28 4.32
C HIS A 358 18.92 -7.92 3.56
N LEU A 359 17.85 -7.59 4.28
CA LEU A 359 16.64 -7.08 3.66
C LEU A 359 16.90 -5.64 3.21
N GLU A 360 16.44 -5.29 2.01
CA GLU A 360 16.59 -3.92 1.52
C GLU A 360 15.73 -2.97 2.36
N ALA A 361 16.39 -2.08 3.11
CA ALA A 361 15.73 -1.02 3.89
C ALA A 361 15.36 0.19 3.01
N ASP A 362 14.90 -0.07 1.78
CA ASP A 362 14.41 0.93 0.83
C ASP A 362 12.88 0.87 0.70
N GLY A 363 12.27 1.92 0.15
CA GLY A 363 10.83 2.00 -0.05
C GLY A 363 10.02 1.86 1.24
N PHE A 364 9.00 1.00 1.25
CA PHE A 364 8.06 0.88 2.38
C PHE A 364 8.73 0.51 3.71
N LEU A 365 9.74 -0.36 3.69
CA LEU A 365 10.41 -0.80 4.91
C LEU A 365 11.29 0.31 5.49
N GLY A 366 12.02 1.03 4.65
CA GLY A 366 12.80 2.19 5.06
C GLY A 366 11.92 3.31 5.60
N ASN A 367 10.80 3.58 4.94
CA ASN A 367 9.83 4.59 5.40
C ASN A 367 9.24 4.23 6.77
N ALA A 368 8.90 2.94 7.00
CA ALA A 368 8.41 2.47 8.29
C ALA A 368 9.46 2.59 9.40
N LEU A 369 10.75 2.38 9.10
CA LEU A 369 11.85 2.61 10.05
C LEU A 369 12.00 4.10 10.41
N ILE A 370 11.92 4.99 9.41
CA ILE A 370 11.98 6.45 9.63
C ILE A 370 10.81 6.88 10.53
N ASP A 371 9.57 6.49 10.21
CA ASP A 371 8.38 6.83 10.99
C ASP A 371 8.49 6.31 12.43
N MET A 372 8.91 5.04 12.60
CA MET A 372 9.10 4.45 13.93
C MET A 372 10.12 5.21 14.77
N TYR A 373 11.31 5.49 14.22
CA TYR A 373 12.31 6.22 14.98
C TYR A 373 11.90 7.66 15.29
N ALA A 374 11.24 8.35 14.34
CA ALA A 374 10.76 9.71 14.53
C ALA A 374 9.69 9.79 15.63
N LYS A 375 8.68 8.89 15.61
CA LYS A 375 7.62 8.84 16.62
C LYS A 375 8.11 8.37 17.99
N CYS A 376 9.15 7.55 18.04
CA CYS A 376 9.79 7.14 19.29
C CYS A 376 10.82 8.18 19.80
N GLY A 377 10.91 9.37 19.23
CA GLY A 377 11.81 10.44 19.67
C GLY A 377 13.30 10.22 19.31
N SER A 378 13.64 9.18 18.55
CA SER A 378 15.01 8.87 18.13
C SER A 378 15.33 9.44 16.75
N ILE A 379 15.15 10.75 16.58
CA ILE A 379 15.22 11.42 15.27
C ILE A 379 16.57 11.25 14.57
N GLU A 380 17.67 11.19 15.30
CA GLU A 380 19.01 11.00 14.72
C GLU A 380 19.16 9.61 14.07
N LYS A 381 18.49 8.58 14.62
CA LYS A 381 18.44 7.27 13.97
C LYS A 381 17.58 7.29 12.70
N ALA A 382 16.46 8.02 12.71
CA ALA A 382 15.64 8.25 11.52
C ALA A 382 16.44 8.92 10.39
N VAL A 383 17.21 9.98 10.71
CA VAL A 383 18.08 10.65 9.75
C VAL A 383 19.16 9.74 9.19
N ARG A 384 19.74 8.85 10.01
CA ARG A 384 20.72 7.87 9.52
C ARG A 384 20.10 6.90 8.53
N VAL A 385 18.90 6.36 8.83
CA VAL A 385 18.18 5.49 7.89
C VAL A 385 17.91 6.24 6.59
N PHE A 386 17.35 7.46 6.66
CA PHE A 386 17.08 8.31 5.50
C PHE A 386 18.32 8.54 4.62
N LYS A 387 19.48 8.84 5.24
CA LYS A 387 20.73 9.07 4.51
C LYS A 387 21.24 7.79 3.82
N ASN A 388 21.06 6.62 4.43
CA ASN A 388 21.54 5.34 3.93
C ASN A 388 20.66 4.75 2.82
N MET A 389 19.42 5.22 2.65
CA MET A 389 18.53 4.75 1.59
C MET A 389 19.10 5.10 0.21
N LYS A 390 19.15 4.09 -0.67
CA LYS A 390 19.66 4.21 -2.04
C LYS A 390 18.67 4.96 -2.94
N ARG A 391 17.39 4.75 -2.73
CA ARG A 391 16.30 5.37 -3.51
C ARG A 391 15.39 6.12 -2.56
N LYS A 392 15.25 7.41 -2.81
CA LYS A 392 14.33 8.29 -2.08
C LYS A 392 13.20 8.66 -3.03
N ASP A 393 11.98 8.46 -2.60
CA ASP A 393 10.78 8.87 -3.31
C ASP A 393 10.04 9.96 -2.51
N VAL A 394 8.90 10.40 -3.02
CA VAL A 394 8.07 11.41 -2.36
C VAL A 394 7.63 10.97 -0.96
N TYR A 395 7.31 9.69 -0.77
CA TYR A 395 6.89 9.16 0.53
C TYR A 395 8.03 9.18 1.54
N THR A 396 9.25 8.81 1.11
CA THR A 396 10.45 8.83 1.95
C THR A 396 10.76 10.26 2.45
N CYS A 397 10.76 11.24 1.53
CA CYS A 397 11.01 12.63 1.88
C CYS A 397 9.92 13.19 2.79
N SER A 398 8.65 12.95 2.48
CA SER A 398 7.52 13.41 3.29
C SER A 398 7.55 12.83 4.71
N THR A 399 7.82 11.53 4.85
CA THR A 399 7.95 10.88 6.17
C THR A 399 9.07 11.50 6.99
N MET A 400 10.22 11.82 6.37
CA MET A 400 11.34 12.46 7.06
C MET A 400 11.00 13.90 7.47
N ILE A 401 10.37 14.69 6.60
CA ILE A 401 9.95 16.07 6.89
C ILE A 401 8.96 16.09 8.06
N VAL A 402 7.91 15.23 8.01
CA VAL A 402 6.94 15.10 9.10
C VAL A 402 7.63 14.67 10.40
N GLY A 403 8.52 13.68 10.33
CA GLY A 403 9.28 13.20 11.48
C GLY A 403 10.14 14.29 12.15
N LEU A 404 10.82 15.10 11.36
CA LEU A 404 11.61 16.24 11.86
C LEU A 404 10.71 17.33 12.48
N ALA A 405 9.58 17.65 11.83
CA ALA A 405 8.59 18.61 12.34
C ALA A 405 8.03 18.17 13.69
N LEU A 406 7.64 16.88 13.84
CA LEU A 406 7.15 16.31 15.09
C LEU A 406 8.17 16.38 16.24
N ASN A 407 9.47 16.31 15.91
CA ASN A 407 10.56 16.41 16.88
C ASN A 407 11.07 17.85 17.08
N GLY A 408 10.36 18.87 16.59
CA GLY A 408 10.69 20.28 16.78
C GLY A 408 11.93 20.75 15.99
N GLN A 409 12.38 19.98 14.99
CA GLN A 409 13.55 20.31 14.16
C GLN A 409 13.10 20.93 12.82
N ALA A 410 12.43 22.08 12.92
CA ALA A 410 11.81 22.75 11.80
C ALA A 410 12.81 23.12 10.68
N GLU A 411 13.96 23.68 11.04
CA GLU A 411 14.99 24.08 10.08
C GLU A 411 15.45 22.88 9.23
N ARG A 412 15.74 21.75 9.87
CA ARG A 412 16.13 20.51 9.19
C ARG A 412 14.99 19.94 8.33
N ALA A 413 13.74 20.10 8.75
CA ALA A 413 12.59 19.70 7.94
C ALA A 413 12.52 20.51 6.64
N LEU A 414 12.74 21.82 6.72
CA LEU A 414 12.78 22.71 5.55
C LEU A 414 14.02 22.44 4.68
N GLU A 415 15.17 22.08 5.26
CA GLU A 415 16.34 21.63 4.49
C GLU A 415 16.03 20.38 3.67
N VAL A 416 15.39 19.34 4.27
CA VAL A 416 15.00 18.13 3.54
C VAL A 416 13.99 18.46 2.44
N PHE A 417 13.08 19.41 2.64
CA PHE A 417 12.18 19.88 1.60
C PHE A 417 12.94 20.53 0.43
N LEU A 418 13.98 21.32 0.70
CA LEU A 418 14.85 21.88 -0.34
C LEU A 418 15.66 20.79 -1.06
N GLU A 419 16.20 19.80 -0.33
CA GLU A 419 16.90 18.65 -0.93
C GLU A 419 15.98 17.87 -1.87
N MET A 420 14.72 17.62 -1.47
CA MET A 420 13.71 16.96 -2.28
C MET A 420 13.50 17.66 -3.63
N ARG A 421 13.40 18.98 -3.62
CA ARG A 421 13.29 19.81 -4.84
C ARG A 421 14.54 19.71 -5.73
N ASN A 422 15.73 19.74 -5.13
CA ASN A 422 17.00 19.60 -5.85
C ASN A 422 17.13 18.22 -6.52
N MET A 423 16.57 17.17 -5.91
CA MET A 423 16.46 15.84 -6.48
C MET A 423 15.37 15.72 -7.55
N LYS A 424 14.63 16.80 -7.86
CA LYS A 424 13.49 16.80 -8.79
C LYS A 424 12.37 15.83 -8.39
N ILE A 425 12.20 15.61 -7.10
CA ILE A 425 11.07 14.85 -6.56
C ILE A 425 9.95 15.86 -6.32
N GLU A 426 8.80 15.66 -6.96
CA GLU A 426 7.66 16.56 -6.81
C GLU A 426 6.99 16.35 -5.43
N PRO A 427 6.82 17.44 -4.63
CA PRO A 427 6.08 17.37 -3.38
C PRO A 427 4.62 16.98 -3.59
N ASN A 428 4.04 16.29 -2.62
CA ASN A 428 2.61 15.99 -2.55
C ASN A 428 1.95 16.70 -1.37
N ASP A 429 0.66 16.46 -1.15
CA ASP A 429 -0.15 16.95 -0.03
C ASP A 429 0.51 16.66 1.33
N VAL A 430 0.92 15.41 1.57
CA VAL A 430 1.60 14.99 2.82
C VAL A 430 2.92 15.73 3.05
N THR A 431 3.65 16.04 1.99
CA THR A 431 4.87 16.87 2.08
C THR A 431 4.55 18.24 2.68
N PHE A 432 3.48 18.88 2.17
CA PHE A 432 3.08 20.20 2.67
C PHE A 432 2.49 20.18 4.07
N ILE A 433 1.81 19.10 4.49
CA ILE A 433 1.45 18.88 5.89
C ILE A 433 2.70 18.98 6.77
N GLY A 434 3.77 18.27 6.42
CA GLY A 434 5.02 18.28 7.18
C GLY A 434 5.71 19.66 7.19
N VAL A 435 5.77 20.33 6.05
CA VAL A 435 6.38 21.68 5.92
C VAL A 435 5.62 22.72 6.74
N LEU A 436 4.28 22.75 6.61
CA LEU A 436 3.43 23.68 7.36
C LEU A 436 3.48 23.41 8.87
N MET A 437 3.51 22.12 9.27
CA MET A 437 3.65 21.72 10.67
C MET A 437 5.00 22.16 11.25
N ALA A 438 6.09 22.06 10.48
CA ALA A 438 7.39 22.58 10.88
C ALA A 438 7.33 24.11 11.10
N CYS A 439 6.68 24.85 10.19
CA CYS A 439 6.48 26.28 10.33
C CYS A 439 5.62 26.62 11.55
N SER A 440 4.51 25.88 11.81
CA SER A 440 3.65 26.13 12.97
C SER A 440 4.38 25.89 14.29
N HIS A 441 5.13 24.80 14.42
CA HIS A 441 5.86 24.49 15.65
C HIS A 441 7.00 25.47 15.93
N ALA A 442 7.64 26.03 14.90
CA ALA A 442 8.72 27.01 15.03
C ALA A 442 8.23 28.47 15.04
N GLY A 443 6.94 28.73 14.83
CA GLY A 443 6.40 30.09 14.74
C GLY A 443 6.82 30.85 13.48
N LEU A 444 7.19 30.15 12.41
CA LEU A 444 7.63 30.73 11.13
C LEU A 444 6.43 31.14 10.28
N LEU A 445 5.75 32.23 10.66
CA LEU A 445 4.48 32.66 10.07
C LEU A 445 4.61 32.96 8.57
N GLU A 446 5.58 33.77 8.18
CA GLU A 446 5.72 34.18 6.78
C GLU A 446 6.14 33.02 5.86
N ASP A 447 6.97 32.12 6.35
CA ASP A 447 7.33 30.91 5.60
C ASP A 447 6.12 29.99 5.45
N GLY A 448 5.31 29.83 6.51
CA GLY A 448 4.07 29.08 6.45
C GLY A 448 3.09 29.62 5.40
N ARG A 449 2.83 30.93 5.39
CA ARG A 449 2.00 31.59 4.36
C ARG A 449 2.56 31.37 2.96
N LYS A 450 3.87 31.55 2.78
CA LYS A 450 4.56 31.35 1.50
C LYS A 450 4.40 29.91 1.00
N HIS A 451 4.61 28.91 1.86
CA HIS A 451 4.50 27.51 1.50
C HIS A 451 3.05 27.09 1.20
N PHE A 452 2.08 27.61 1.95
CA PHE A 452 0.68 27.38 1.68
C PHE A 452 0.24 27.91 0.29
N ILE A 453 0.70 29.12 -0.07
CA ILE A 453 0.47 29.71 -1.40
C ILE A 453 1.20 28.92 -2.49
N GLN A 454 2.42 28.48 -2.24
CA GLN A 454 3.22 27.69 -3.20
C GLN A 454 2.56 26.37 -3.52
N MET A 455 1.91 25.70 -2.56
CA MET A 455 1.20 24.47 -2.75
C MET A 455 0.20 24.54 -3.92
N SER A 456 -0.63 25.59 -3.95
CA SER A 456 -1.62 25.78 -5.00
C SER A 456 -1.03 26.37 -6.28
N LYS A 457 -0.23 27.46 -6.17
CA LYS A 457 0.21 28.21 -7.34
C LYS A 457 1.37 27.59 -8.10
N VAL A 458 2.23 26.86 -7.43
CA VAL A 458 3.45 26.27 -8.03
C VAL A 458 3.27 24.79 -8.33
N TYR A 459 2.63 24.06 -7.40
CA TYR A 459 2.52 22.60 -7.49
C TYR A 459 1.13 22.11 -7.91
N ASN A 460 0.17 22.99 -8.14
CA ASN A 460 -1.23 22.65 -8.51
C ASN A 460 -1.89 21.66 -7.53
N LEU A 461 -1.52 21.73 -6.26
CA LEU A 461 -2.11 20.90 -5.20
C LEU A 461 -3.21 21.68 -4.51
N GLU A 462 -4.42 21.13 -4.49
CA GLU A 462 -5.54 21.74 -3.76
C GLU A 462 -5.37 21.49 -2.25
N PRO A 463 -5.35 22.57 -1.41
CA PRO A 463 -5.26 22.41 0.03
C PRO A 463 -6.46 21.62 0.59
N GLN A 464 -6.17 20.60 1.38
CA GLN A 464 -7.15 19.79 2.10
C GLN A 464 -7.38 20.36 3.50
N VAL A 465 -8.36 19.83 4.23
CA VAL A 465 -8.73 20.29 5.58
C VAL A 465 -7.55 20.32 6.53
N GLU A 466 -6.65 19.34 6.45
CA GLU A 466 -5.46 19.23 7.29
C GLU A 466 -4.51 20.43 7.11
N HIS A 467 -4.34 20.93 5.88
CA HIS A 467 -3.50 22.10 5.60
C HIS A 467 -4.10 23.36 6.20
N TYR A 468 -5.42 23.54 6.07
CA TYR A 468 -6.14 24.65 6.70
C TYR A 468 -6.04 24.58 8.23
N CYS A 469 -6.20 23.39 8.81
CA CYS A 469 -6.08 23.16 10.25
C CYS A 469 -4.70 23.62 10.79
N ILE A 470 -3.62 23.27 10.09
CA ILE A 470 -2.25 23.66 10.49
C ILE A 470 -2.06 25.17 10.32
N MET A 471 -2.59 25.79 9.26
CA MET A 471 -2.51 27.24 9.07
C MET A 471 -3.29 28.00 10.15
N VAL A 472 -4.45 27.52 10.55
CA VAL A 472 -5.23 28.08 11.67
C VAL A 472 -4.45 27.96 12.99
N ASP A 473 -3.78 26.81 13.25
CA ASP A 473 -2.90 26.61 14.40
C ASP A 473 -1.70 27.61 14.36
N LEU A 474 -1.08 27.79 13.20
CA LEU A 474 0.03 28.73 13.00
C LEU A 474 -0.39 30.19 13.29
N LEU A 475 -1.49 30.63 12.70
CA LEU A 475 -2.05 31.97 12.92
C LEU A 475 -2.45 32.14 14.40
N GLY A 476 -3.09 31.13 14.97
CA GLY A 476 -3.49 31.09 16.36
C GLY A 476 -2.32 31.21 17.33
N ARG A 477 -1.25 30.47 17.13
CA ARG A 477 0.00 30.56 17.93
C ARG A 477 0.66 31.92 17.79
N ALA A 478 0.59 32.56 16.61
CA ALA A 478 1.10 33.90 16.38
C ALA A 478 0.23 35.02 17.00
N GLY A 479 -0.92 34.69 17.59
CA GLY A 479 -1.84 35.66 18.18
C GLY A 479 -2.76 36.39 17.19
N LEU A 480 -2.74 35.97 15.92
CA LEU A 480 -3.55 36.57 14.85
C LEU A 480 -4.95 35.93 14.78
N ILE A 481 -5.69 36.00 15.90
CA ILE A 481 -6.94 35.28 16.10
C ILE A 481 -8.03 35.73 15.11
N SER A 482 -8.15 37.05 14.86
CA SER A 482 -9.13 37.60 13.91
C SER A 482 -8.84 37.13 12.48
N GLU A 483 -7.58 37.10 12.09
CA GLU A 483 -7.16 36.58 10.78
C GLU A 483 -7.40 35.08 10.66
N ALA A 484 -7.18 34.32 11.72
CA ALA A 484 -7.48 32.87 11.75
C ALA A 484 -8.99 32.62 11.55
N GLU A 485 -9.87 33.44 12.17
CA GLU A 485 -11.31 33.34 11.98
C GLU A 485 -11.74 33.72 10.56
N GLU A 486 -11.15 34.75 9.96
CA GLU A 486 -11.41 35.18 8.58
C GLU A 486 -10.93 34.11 7.60
N PHE A 487 -9.73 33.55 7.83
CA PHE A 487 -9.18 32.46 7.04
C PHE A 487 -10.09 31.22 7.01
N ILE A 488 -10.74 30.88 8.13
CA ILE A 488 -11.74 29.80 8.19
C ILE A 488 -12.97 30.14 7.35
N LYS A 489 -13.43 31.39 7.37
CA LYS A 489 -14.61 31.84 6.59
C LYS A 489 -14.37 31.83 5.09
N GLU A 490 -13.11 32.02 4.67
CA GLU A 490 -12.68 32.00 3.26
C GLU A 490 -12.35 30.61 2.73
N MET A 491 -12.40 29.56 3.57
CA MET A 491 -12.14 28.18 3.12
C MET A 491 -13.13 27.75 2.03
N PRO A 492 -12.66 27.20 0.89
CA PRO A 492 -13.54 26.69 -0.16
C PRO A 492 -14.23 25.37 0.22
N ILE A 493 -13.77 24.72 1.29
CA ILE A 493 -14.25 23.46 1.82
C ILE A 493 -14.87 23.68 3.20
N VAL A 494 -15.83 22.84 3.57
CA VAL A 494 -16.50 22.93 4.87
C VAL A 494 -15.51 22.63 6.01
N PRO A 495 -15.28 23.56 6.96
CA PRO A 495 -14.43 23.32 8.11
C PRO A 495 -14.96 22.18 8.98
N ASP A 496 -14.12 21.25 9.35
CA ASP A 496 -14.42 20.15 10.27
C ASP A 496 -14.13 20.54 11.74
N ALA A 497 -14.35 19.58 12.64
CA ALA A 497 -14.08 19.77 14.06
C ALA A 497 -12.61 20.06 14.37
N SER A 498 -11.66 19.57 13.56
CA SER A 498 -10.22 19.79 13.76
C SER A 498 -9.83 21.25 13.54
N VAL A 499 -10.39 21.89 12.50
CA VAL A 499 -10.15 23.31 12.19
C VAL A 499 -10.69 24.20 13.30
N TRP A 500 -11.95 23.99 13.72
CA TRP A 500 -12.55 24.74 14.82
C TRP A 500 -11.87 24.46 16.16
N GLY A 501 -11.42 23.21 16.38
CA GLY A 501 -10.63 22.82 17.55
C GLY A 501 -9.30 23.55 17.64
N SER A 502 -8.61 23.78 16.52
CA SER A 502 -7.37 24.58 16.45
C SER A 502 -7.64 26.03 16.84
N LEU A 503 -8.72 26.64 16.34
CA LEU A 503 -9.12 28.01 16.73
C LEU A 503 -9.51 28.09 18.21
N LEU A 504 -10.21 27.09 18.75
CA LEU A 504 -10.53 27.01 20.18
C LEU A 504 -9.25 26.90 21.04
N GLY A 505 -8.26 26.13 20.56
CA GLY A 505 -6.94 26.04 21.17
C GLY A 505 -6.23 27.41 21.23
N ALA A 506 -6.31 28.18 20.14
CA ALA A 506 -5.78 29.53 20.07
C ALA A 506 -6.51 30.49 21.02
N CYS A 507 -7.84 30.42 21.10
CA CYS A 507 -8.65 31.19 22.06
C CYS A 507 -8.21 30.92 23.52
N ARG A 508 -7.85 29.68 23.83
CA ARG A 508 -7.32 29.31 25.15
C ARG A 508 -5.97 29.95 25.45
N ILE A 509 -5.06 29.97 24.47
CA ILE A 509 -3.70 30.55 24.65
C ILE A 509 -3.79 32.05 24.91
N HIS A 510 -4.65 32.74 24.16
CA HIS A 510 -4.74 34.22 24.17
C HIS A 510 -5.92 34.78 24.97
N GLY A 511 -6.71 33.95 25.67
CA GLY A 511 -7.78 34.38 26.54
C GLY A 511 -9.03 34.96 25.84
N HIS A 512 -9.28 34.60 24.57
CA HIS A 512 -10.43 35.07 23.81
C HIS A 512 -11.72 34.30 24.15
N VAL A 513 -12.39 34.67 25.26
CA VAL A 513 -13.55 33.94 25.82
C VAL A 513 -14.77 33.96 24.93
N GLU A 514 -15.15 35.15 24.41
CA GLU A 514 -16.38 35.28 23.60
C GLU A 514 -16.27 34.54 22.26
N LEU A 515 -15.12 34.64 21.60
CA LEU A 515 -14.88 33.86 20.38
C LEU A 515 -14.87 32.37 20.68
N GLY A 516 -14.23 31.95 21.79
CA GLY A 516 -14.23 30.56 22.23
C GLY A 516 -15.62 29.97 22.43
N LYS A 517 -16.56 30.80 22.95
CA LYS A 517 -17.98 30.42 23.08
C LYS A 517 -18.62 30.19 21.71
N ASN A 518 -18.45 31.13 20.77
CA ASN A 518 -18.98 31.00 19.41
C ASN A 518 -18.43 29.77 18.69
N VAL A 519 -17.15 29.49 18.86
CA VAL A 519 -16.49 28.31 18.30
C VAL A 519 -17.05 27.01 18.91
N MET A 520 -17.31 26.99 20.23
CA MET A 520 -17.92 25.85 20.89
C MET A 520 -19.33 25.56 20.33
N GLU A 521 -20.16 26.58 20.14
CA GLU A 521 -21.51 26.45 19.53
C GLU A 521 -21.41 25.84 18.10
N LYS A 522 -20.37 26.19 17.32
CA LYS A 522 -20.11 25.59 16.01
C LYS A 522 -19.70 24.11 16.13
N LEU A 523 -18.81 23.78 17.05
CA LEU A 523 -18.38 22.40 17.28
C LEU A 523 -19.55 21.51 17.74
N GLU A 524 -20.42 21.99 18.63
CA GLU A 524 -21.64 21.28 19.04
C GLU A 524 -22.60 21.01 17.87
N SER A 525 -22.64 21.90 16.87
CA SER A 525 -23.47 21.71 15.68
C SER A 525 -22.90 20.66 14.68
N ILE A 526 -21.59 20.39 14.73
CA ILE A 526 -20.90 19.47 13.80
C ILE A 526 -20.83 18.07 14.39
N GLU A 527 -20.46 17.93 15.67
CA GLU A 527 -20.28 16.65 16.35
C GLU A 527 -20.85 16.70 17.77
N SER A 528 -21.75 15.79 18.05
CA SER A 528 -22.50 15.78 19.32
C SER A 528 -21.73 15.28 20.54
N GLU A 529 -20.48 14.75 20.45
CA GLU A 529 -19.85 13.99 21.54
C GLU A 529 -18.33 14.20 21.75
N GLU A 530 -17.68 15.24 21.25
CA GLU A 530 -16.25 15.44 21.53
C GLU A 530 -15.99 15.97 22.96
N ASP A 531 -15.43 15.09 23.80
CA ASP A 531 -15.03 15.40 25.20
C ASP A 531 -13.99 16.54 25.31
N GLY A 532 -13.14 16.70 24.30
CA GLY A 532 -12.08 17.71 24.23
C GLY A 532 -12.59 19.15 24.22
N THR A 533 -13.64 19.43 23.49
CA THR A 533 -14.26 20.77 23.33
C THR A 533 -14.71 21.33 24.67
N TYR A 534 -15.49 20.56 25.43
CA TYR A 534 -15.99 20.96 26.75
C TYR A 534 -14.86 21.22 27.74
N VAL A 535 -13.81 20.38 27.71
CA VAL A 535 -12.64 20.55 28.59
C VAL A 535 -11.88 21.82 28.25
N LEU A 536 -11.63 22.07 26.96
CA LEU A 536 -10.93 23.29 26.50
C LEU A 536 -11.70 24.53 26.89
N MET A 537 -13.01 24.59 26.64
CA MET A 537 -13.84 25.74 26.99
C MET A 537 -13.93 25.94 28.51
N SER A 538 -14.05 24.86 29.29
CA SER A 538 -13.98 24.94 30.77
C SER A 538 -12.64 25.53 31.24
N ASN A 539 -11.54 25.23 30.55
CA ASN A 539 -10.23 25.80 30.87
C ASN A 539 -10.15 27.28 30.49
N ILE A 540 -10.74 27.69 29.33
CA ILE A 540 -10.84 29.09 28.92
C ILE A 540 -11.59 29.91 29.98
N TYR A 541 -12.76 29.44 30.43
CA TYR A 541 -13.50 30.10 31.51
C TYR A 541 -12.69 30.17 32.81
N SER A 542 -12.02 29.08 33.19
CA SER A 542 -11.23 29.06 34.43
C SER A 542 -10.03 30.00 34.38
N SER A 543 -9.35 30.12 33.23
CA SER A 543 -8.20 31.03 33.07
C SER A 543 -8.59 32.51 33.03
N SER A 544 -9.89 32.79 32.78
CA SER A 544 -10.47 34.16 32.76
C SER A 544 -11.29 34.45 34.00
N ASP A 545 -11.11 33.73 35.11
CA ASP A 545 -11.79 33.84 36.40
C ASP A 545 -13.33 33.69 36.32
N ARG A 546 -13.84 33.14 35.22
CA ARG A 546 -15.29 32.86 35.05
C ARG A 546 -15.65 31.48 35.64
N TRP A 547 -15.45 31.31 36.93
CA TRP A 547 -15.62 30.02 37.64
C TRP A 547 -17.04 29.47 37.63
N ARG A 548 -18.06 30.36 37.55
CA ARG A 548 -19.47 29.96 37.48
C ARG A 548 -19.78 29.26 36.17
N GLU A 549 -19.31 29.81 35.06
CA GLU A 549 -19.50 29.28 33.70
C GLU A 549 -18.70 27.96 33.58
N ALA A 550 -17.47 27.91 34.03
CA ALA A 550 -16.67 26.68 34.07
C ALA A 550 -17.37 25.55 34.85
N SER A 551 -17.99 25.88 35.99
CA SER A 551 -18.73 24.90 36.81
C SER A 551 -19.99 24.41 36.12
N LYS A 552 -20.77 25.32 35.47
CA LYS A 552 -21.95 24.94 34.68
C LYS A 552 -21.58 23.96 33.56
N LEU A 553 -20.53 24.28 32.83
CA LEU A 553 -20.06 23.43 31.70
C LEU A 553 -19.63 22.03 32.17
N ARG A 554 -18.89 21.96 33.28
CA ARG A 554 -18.49 20.66 33.89
C ARG A 554 -19.70 19.85 34.39
N LYS A 555 -20.76 20.54 34.84
CA LYS A 555 -22.01 19.89 35.21
C LYS A 555 -22.72 19.32 33.98
N ALA A 556 -22.82 20.12 32.91
CA ALA A 556 -23.37 19.69 31.63
C ALA A 556 -22.63 18.45 31.07
N MET A 557 -21.29 18.41 31.12
CA MET A 557 -20.52 17.23 30.74
C MET A 557 -20.93 15.96 31.50
N LYS A 558 -21.20 16.10 32.81
CA LYS A 558 -21.63 14.97 33.63
C LYS A 558 -23.05 14.50 33.28
N GLU A 559 -23.96 15.45 33.02
CA GLU A 559 -25.34 15.16 32.64
C GLU A 559 -25.41 14.47 31.25
N LEU A 560 -24.60 14.90 30.31
CA LEU A 560 -24.44 14.31 28.98
C LEU A 560 -23.62 13.00 28.99
N LYS A 561 -23.12 12.57 30.16
CA LYS A 561 -22.26 11.37 30.31
C LYS A 561 -21.00 11.40 29.46
N ILE A 562 -20.52 12.57 29.07
CA ILE A 562 -19.29 12.74 28.31
C ILE A 562 -18.11 12.37 29.23
N LYS A 563 -17.41 11.31 28.89
CA LYS A 563 -16.25 10.81 29.65
C LYS A 563 -14.97 11.31 28.99
N LYS A 564 -14.20 12.12 29.72
CA LYS A 564 -12.86 12.52 29.29
C LYS A 564 -12.00 11.27 29.10
N LYS A 565 -11.41 11.12 27.92
CA LYS A 565 -10.35 10.11 27.70
C LYS A 565 -9.16 10.45 28.60
N PRO A 566 -8.76 9.57 29.52
CA PRO A 566 -7.62 9.86 30.39
C PRO A 566 -6.35 9.92 29.55
N GLY A 567 -5.51 10.95 29.81
CA GLY A 567 -4.17 10.97 29.26
C GLY A 567 -3.38 9.77 29.76
N CYS A 568 -2.61 9.15 28.88
CA CYS A 568 -1.72 8.05 29.22
C CYS A 568 -0.28 8.40 28.84
N SER A 569 0.67 7.85 29.58
CA SER A 569 2.09 7.84 29.26
C SER A 569 2.53 6.40 29.05
N LEU A 570 3.39 6.19 28.09
CA LEU A 570 3.93 4.87 27.76
C LEU A 570 5.42 4.86 28.05
N ILE A 571 5.92 3.77 28.63
CA ILE A 571 7.35 3.50 28.78
C ILE A 571 7.62 2.06 28.39
N GLU A 572 8.68 1.84 27.64
CA GLU A 572 9.18 0.51 27.31
C GLU A 572 10.31 0.14 28.28
N LEU A 573 10.17 -1.01 28.94
CA LEU A 573 11.19 -1.59 29.80
C LEU A 573 11.31 -3.07 29.45
N ASP A 574 12.52 -3.53 29.14
CA ASP A 574 12.81 -4.92 28.78
C ASP A 574 11.90 -5.45 27.65
N GLY A 575 11.64 -4.62 26.63
CA GLY A 575 10.77 -4.94 25.50
C GLY A 575 9.27 -5.01 25.83
N VAL A 576 8.85 -4.62 27.05
CA VAL A 576 7.45 -4.57 27.47
C VAL A 576 7.02 -3.10 27.61
N VAL A 577 5.96 -2.72 26.90
CA VAL A 577 5.38 -1.37 26.98
C VAL A 577 4.41 -1.31 28.17
N TYR A 578 4.72 -0.49 29.14
CA TYR A 578 3.86 -0.17 30.28
C TYR A 578 3.10 1.13 30.01
N GLU A 579 1.80 1.10 30.27
CA GLU A 579 0.92 2.27 30.16
C GLU A 579 0.63 2.80 31.58
N PHE A 580 0.78 4.09 31.74
CA PHE A 580 0.47 4.78 32.98
C PHE A 580 -0.63 5.81 32.76
N ARG A 581 -1.68 5.73 33.55
CA ARG A 581 -2.77 6.70 33.60
C ARG A 581 -2.77 7.39 34.96
N LYS A 582 -3.31 8.61 35.03
CA LYS A 582 -3.45 9.31 36.31
C LYS A 582 -4.22 8.48 37.34
N GLY A 583 -3.58 8.15 38.45
CA GLY A 583 -4.17 7.37 39.56
C GLY A 583 -4.24 5.86 39.31
N ASP A 584 -3.65 5.35 38.23
CA ASP A 584 -3.59 3.92 37.93
C ASP A 584 -2.62 3.22 38.91
N LYS A 585 -3.07 2.13 39.51
CA LYS A 585 -2.29 1.29 40.43
C LYS A 585 -2.04 -0.12 39.87
N ALA A 586 -2.28 -0.32 38.59
CA ALA A 586 -2.17 -1.63 37.95
C ALA A 586 -0.72 -2.14 37.83
N HIS A 587 0.27 -1.25 37.82
CA HIS A 587 1.67 -1.65 37.75
C HIS A 587 2.13 -2.37 39.03
N PRO A 588 2.85 -3.51 38.98
CA PRO A 588 3.30 -4.26 40.17
C PRO A 588 4.09 -3.43 41.18
N LYS A 589 4.83 -2.41 40.70
CA LYS A 589 5.61 -1.48 41.53
C LYS A 589 4.92 -0.14 41.78
N ALA A 590 3.59 -0.05 41.60
CA ALA A 590 2.86 1.22 41.68
C ALA A 590 3.14 2.00 42.99
N ASN A 591 3.16 1.32 44.16
CA ASN A 591 3.42 1.97 45.42
C ASN A 591 4.81 2.64 45.49
N VAL A 592 5.85 1.95 44.97
CA VAL A 592 7.22 2.49 44.90
C VAL A 592 7.29 3.69 44.00
N ILE A 593 6.64 3.62 42.82
CA ILE A 593 6.57 4.70 41.82
C ILE A 593 5.89 5.94 42.45
N TYR A 594 4.73 5.78 43.10
CA TYR A 594 4.02 6.91 43.69
C TYR A 594 4.75 7.51 44.89
N THR A 595 5.46 6.70 45.70
CA THR A 595 6.32 7.20 46.78
C THR A 595 7.45 8.06 46.21
N LEU A 596 8.16 7.57 45.19
CA LEU A 596 9.23 8.31 44.53
C LEU A 596 8.72 9.61 43.88
N LEU A 597 7.56 9.57 43.22
CA LEU A 597 6.93 10.76 42.63
C LEU A 597 6.56 11.80 43.71
N ALA A 598 6.06 11.36 44.89
CA ALA A 598 5.75 12.26 45.97
C ALA A 598 7.02 12.92 46.55
N GLU A 599 8.11 12.16 46.63
CA GLU A 599 9.40 12.63 47.12
C GLU A 599 10.03 13.65 46.15
N LEU A 600 10.03 13.34 44.83
CA LEU A 600 10.45 14.29 43.78
C LEU A 600 9.61 15.56 43.78
N HIS A 601 8.30 15.44 43.95
CA HIS A 601 7.40 16.58 44.05
C HIS A 601 7.69 17.47 45.26
N TYR A 602 8.01 16.87 46.41
CA TYR A 602 8.44 17.57 47.60
C TYR A 602 9.76 18.32 47.39
N GLN A 603 10.76 17.66 46.79
CA GLN A 603 12.06 18.27 46.45
C GLN A 603 11.93 19.44 45.47
N MET A 604 11.07 19.33 44.47
CA MET A 604 10.78 20.39 43.48
C MET A 604 10.09 21.61 44.13
N ARG A 605 9.31 21.44 45.20
CA ARG A 605 8.67 22.54 45.92
C ARG A 605 9.58 23.21 46.95
N ASN A 606 10.57 22.50 47.45
CA ASN A 606 11.51 22.96 48.49
C ASN A 606 12.96 22.86 47.99
N PRO A 607 13.35 23.64 46.96
CA PRO A 607 14.69 23.54 46.38
C PRO A 607 15.82 23.97 47.32
N THR A 608 15.51 24.63 48.42
CA THR A 608 16.48 25.07 49.44
C THR A 608 17.02 23.95 50.33
N ASP A 609 16.33 22.79 50.45
CA ASP A 609 16.79 21.67 51.25
C ASP A 609 17.91 20.83 50.59
N LEU A 610 18.14 21.02 49.27
CA LEU A 610 19.18 20.33 48.50
C LEU A 610 20.59 20.93 48.68
N ILE A 611 20.71 22.18 49.17
CA ILE A 611 22.00 22.87 49.31
C ILE A 611 22.72 22.49 50.59
N HIS A 612 22.09 21.78 51.53
CA HIS A 612 22.69 21.40 52.82
C HIS A 612 23.15 19.96 52.96
N SER A 613 22.96 19.10 51.92
CA SER A 613 23.38 17.68 52.04
C SER A 613 24.76 17.39 51.41
N ASP A 614 25.40 18.34 50.74
CA ASP A 614 26.72 18.12 50.10
C ASP A 614 27.89 18.79 50.87
N ILE A 615 27.69 19.19 52.15
CA ILE A 615 28.75 19.66 53.05
C ILE A 615 28.66 18.92 54.38
N ILE A 616 28.93 17.64 54.35
CA ILE A 616 29.51 16.90 55.52
C ILE A 616 30.33 15.74 54.97
#